data_018d5cd70ccc4e1bee5eec90f0707ca0
#
_entry.id   018d5cd70ccc4e1bee5eec90f0707ca0
#
_cell.length_a   1.000
_cell.length_b   1.000
_cell.length_c   1.000
_cell.angle_alpha   90.00
_cell.angle_beta   90.00
_cell.angle_gamma   90.00
#
_symmetry.space_group_name_H-M   'P 1'
#
loop_
_entity.id
_entity.type
_entity.pdbx_description
1 polymer ?
#
loop_
_entity_poly.entity_id
_entity_poly.type
_entity_poly.pdbx_seq_one_letter_code
_entity_poly.pdbx_strand_id
1 'polypeptide(L)'
;INDNLEAMAKQLYDYWFVQFDFPNEEDKPYKSSGGAMVWNEKLKHEIPQKWSDCVLGDYIGRITNGLNPRKNFVLGSGNNYYVTIRSLVGTTIDWNNCDRCDDEALSKINSRSQLQIGDIIFSAIGTIGRTYYILEEPTNWNISETSFTLRAKENVPNDFFYGMLRSNEIQIKADKAAMGSTLRCLVMDSLCSLQYIEIPSYMMKLFAAKVSPLYRQIHRNNKEIAELTKQRDELLPLLMNGQASVNSD
;
A
#
# COMPACT_ATOMS: atom_id res chain seq x y z
N ILE A 1 -18.93 1.59 -0.10
CA ILE A 1 -18.57 0.28 -0.68
C ILE A 1 -17.08 0.01 -0.44
N ASN A 2 -16.16 0.90 -0.84
CA ASN A 2 -14.71 0.70 -0.71
C ASN A 2 -14.29 0.45 0.74
N ASP A 3 -14.78 1.25 1.69
CA ASP A 3 -14.48 1.07 3.12
C ASP A 3 -14.85 -0.32 3.63
N ASN A 4 -15.98 -0.87 3.15
CA ASN A 4 -16.40 -2.23 3.51
C ASN A 4 -15.47 -3.29 2.91
N LEU A 5 -15.06 -3.12 1.65
CA LEU A 5 -14.11 -4.05 0.99
C LEU A 5 -12.74 -4.02 1.67
N GLU A 6 -12.26 -2.84 2.06
CA GLU A 6 -11.02 -2.68 2.84
C GLU A 6 -11.14 -3.35 4.22
N ALA A 7 -12.27 -3.11 4.90
CA ALA A 7 -12.54 -3.74 6.20
C ALA A 7 -12.58 -5.27 6.10
N MET A 8 -13.22 -5.81 5.04
CA MET A 8 -13.25 -7.27 4.80
C MET A 8 -11.84 -7.85 4.59
N ALA A 9 -11.02 -7.21 3.75
CA ALA A 9 -9.66 -7.66 3.52
C ALA A 9 -8.81 -7.61 4.80
N LYS A 10 -8.95 -6.53 5.59
CA LYS A 10 -8.29 -6.38 6.88
C LYS A 10 -8.76 -7.40 7.91
N GLN A 11 -10.06 -7.60 8.04
CA GLN A 11 -10.62 -8.60 8.98
C GLN A 11 -10.15 -10.01 8.64
N LEU A 12 -10.09 -10.36 7.34
CA LEU A 12 -9.56 -11.65 6.90
C LEU A 12 -8.08 -11.80 7.25
N TYR A 13 -7.28 -10.73 7.08
CA TYR A 13 -5.89 -10.71 7.48
C TYR A 13 -5.73 -10.93 8.99
N ASP A 14 -6.48 -10.16 9.79
CA ASP A 14 -6.44 -10.25 11.25
C ASP A 14 -6.90 -11.64 11.73
N TYR A 15 -7.92 -12.21 11.11
CA TYR A 15 -8.43 -13.53 11.42
C TYR A 15 -7.39 -14.63 11.15
N TRP A 16 -6.70 -14.55 10.01
CA TRP A 16 -5.73 -15.59 9.62
C TRP A 16 -4.38 -15.45 10.31
N PHE A 17 -3.85 -14.23 10.42
CA PHE A 17 -2.44 -14.01 10.77
C PHE A 17 -2.24 -13.33 12.13
N VAL A 18 -3.28 -12.80 12.74
CA VAL A 18 -3.24 -12.24 14.10
C VAL A 18 -3.93 -13.17 15.09
N GLN A 19 -5.11 -13.69 14.73
CA GLN A 19 -5.84 -14.65 15.56
C GLN A 19 -5.40 -16.10 15.31
N PHE A 20 -4.71 -16.38 14.19
CA PHE A 20 -4.25 -17.70 13.74
C PHE A 20 -5.37 -18.68 13.43
N ASP A 21 -6.52 -18.18 13.02
CA ASP A 21 -7.67 -18.98 12.60
C ASP A 21 -7.74 -19.16 11.07
N PHE A 22 -6.57 -19.29 10.43
CA PHE A 22 -6.49 -19.70 9.02
C PHE A 22 -7.03 -21.12 8.84
N PRO A 23 -7.51 -21.51 7.64
CA PRO A 23 -8.05 -22.85 7.39
C PRO A 23 -6.94 -23.92 7.56
N ASN A 24 -7.23 -24.92 8.37
CA ASN A 24 -6.39 -26.10 8.52
C ASN A 24 -6.69 -27.12 7.40
N GLU A 25 -6.14 -28.34 7.50
CA GLU A 25 -6.32 -29.42 6.51
C GLU A 25 -7.78 -29.89 6.37
N GLU A 26 -8.66 -29.58 7.35
CA GLU A 26 -10.08 -29.88 7.36
C GLU A 26 -10.97 -28.66 7.05
N ASP A 27 -10.36 -27.55 6.53
CA ASP A 27 -11.01 -26.24 6.32
C ASP A 27 -11.64 -25.63 7.59
N LYS A 28 -11.19 -26.05 8.78
CA LYS A 28 -11.59 -25.47 10.07
C LYS A 28 -10.61 -24.40 10.53
N PRO A 29 -11.03 -23.41 11.35
CA PRO A 29 -10.13 -22.41 11.94
C PRO A 29 -9.02 -23.10 12.74
N TYR A 30 -7.75 -22.79 12.46
CA TYR A 30 -6.62 -23.52 13.04
C TYR A 30 -6.60 -23.45 14.57
N LYS A 31 -6.45 -22.27 15.14
CA LYS A 31 -6.31 -22.10 16.60
C LYS A 31 -7.58 -22.47 17.35
N SER A 32 -8.74 -22.01 16.89
CA SER A 32 -10.04 -22.27 17.53
C SER A 32 -10.44 -23.74 17.49
N SER A 33 -9.88 -24.54 16.58
CA SER A 33 -10.09 -26.00 16.49
C SER A 33 -9.01 -26.80 17.23
N GLY A 34 -8.19 -26.14 18.08
CA GLY A 34 -7.18 -26.82 18.89
C GLY A 34 -5.82 -26.97 18.21
N GLY A 35 -5.53 -26.17 17.19
CA GLY A 35 -4.21 -26.11 16.55
C GLY A 35 -3.11 -25.81 17.56
N ALA A 36 -2.00 -26.54 17.49
CA ALA A 36 -0.90 -26.43 18.45
C ALA A 36 -0.18 -25.08 18.32
N MET A 37 -0.05 -24.38 19.43
CA MET A 37 0.63 -23.08 19.54
C MET A 37 1.91 -23.22 20.36
N VAL A 38 2.91 -22.36 20.09
CA VAL A 38 4.19 -22.30 20.81
C VAL A 38 4.56 -20.86 21.08
N TRP A 39 5.10 -20.57 22.27
CA TRP A 39 5.60 -19.26 22.61
C TRP A 39 6.84 -18.90 21.78
N ASN A 40 6.84 -17.71 21.17
CA ASN A 40 8.00 -17.18 20.45
C ASN A 40 8.64 -16.04 21.25
N GLU A 41 9.91 -16.21 21.61
CA GLU A 41 10.63 -15.25 22.46
C GLU A 41 10.93 -13.91 21.78
N LYS A 42 11.07 -13.88 20.45
CA LYS A 42 11.35 -12.63 19.71
C LYS A 42 10.07 -11.85 19.45
N LEU A 43 8.98 -12.54 19.11
CA LEU A 43 7.69 -11.91 18.81
C LEU A 43 6.91 -11.58 20.08
N LYS A 44 7.25 -12.23 21.24
CA LYS A 44 6.59 -12.06 22.55
C LYS A 44 5.10 -12.44 22.56
N HIS A 45 4.73 -13.42 21.74
CA HIS A 45 3.40 -14.03 21.74
C HIS A 45 3.46 -15.46 21.20
N GLU A 46 2.36 -16.18 21.35
CA GLU A 46 2.22 -17.53 20.78
C GLU A 46 2.01 -17.48 19.28
N ILE A 47 2.66 -18.40 18.57
CA ILE A 47 2.52 -18.61 17.12
C ILE A 47 2.18 -20.07 16.83
N PRO A 48 1.64 -20.41 15.65
CA PRO A 48 1.45 -21.82 15.25
C PRO A 48 2.76 -22.61 15.35
N GLN A 49 2.71 -23.82 15.90
CA GLN A 49 3.90 -24.63 16.26
C GLN A 49 4.87 -24.85 15.09
N LYS A 50 4.37 -24.88 13.84
CA LYS A 50 5.19 -25.09 12.64
C LYS A 50 5.71 -23.79 12.01
N TRP A 51 5.41 -22.64 12.63
CA TRP A 51 5.84 -21.32 12.12
C TRP A 51 7.04 -20.82 12.90
N SER A 52 7.82 -19.93 12.30
CA SER A 52 9.00 -19.31 12.90
C SER A 52 8.91 -17.78 12.87
N ASP A 53 9.89 -17.12 13.46
CA ASP A 53 10.08 -15.68 13.32
C ASP A 53 11.04 -15.36 12.19
N CYS A 54 10.84 -14.20 11.59
CA CYS A 54 11.68 -13.63 10.55
C CYS A 54 11.73 -12.10 10.71
N VAL A 55 12.28 -11.41 9.74
CA VAL A 55 12.19 -9.95 9.65
C VAL A 55 11.37 -9.55 8.42
N LEU A 56 10.78 -8.34 8.45
CA LEU A 56 9.98 -7.84 7.33
C LEU A 56 10.77 -7.81 6.01
N GLY A 57 12.09 -7.57 6.09
CA GLY A 57 13.01 -7.62 4.96
C GLY A 57 13.02 -8.97 4.22
N ASP A 58 12.65 -10.07 4.90
CA ASP A 58 12.56 -11.38 4.26
C ASP A 58 11.43 -11.50 3.25
N TYR A 59 10.46 -10.59 3.28
CA TYR A 59 9.37 -10.47 2.30
C TYR A 59 9.67 -9.47 1.19
N ILE A 60 10.68 -8.59 1.37
CA ILE A 60 11.02 -7.50 0.46
C ILE A 60 12.07 -7.95 -0.54
N GLY A 61 11.74 -7.93 -1.82
CA GLY A 61 12.68 -8.17 -2.92
C GLY A 61 13.47 -6.92 -3.31
N ARG A 62 12.80 -5.75 -3.23
CA ARG A 62 13.43 -4.46 -3.51
C ARG A 62 12.78 -3.36 -2.67
N ILE A 63 13.61 -2.47 -2.13
CA ILE A 63 13.18 -1.23 -1.49
C ILE A 63 13.95 -0.05 -2.07
N THR A 64 13.25 1.00 -2.46
CA THR A 64 13.85 2.25 -2.95
C THR A 64 13.00 3.43 -2.49
N ASN A 65 13.43 4.65 -2.79
CA ASN A 65 12.64 5.87 -2.64
C ASN A 65 12.81 6.76 -3.87
N GLY A 66 11.94 7.76 -4.03
CA GLY A 66 12.08 8.77 -5.06
C GLY A 66 13.27 9.70 -4.85
N LEU A 67 13.36 10.73 -5.67
CA LEU A 67 14.42 11.75 -5.58
C LEU A 67 13.85 13.05 -5.01
N ASN A 68 14.68 13.72 -4.17
CA ASN A 68 14.41 15.07 -3.70
C ASN A 68 14.60 16.08 -4.85
N PRO A 69 13.65 16.99 -5.11
CA PRO A 69 13.77 17.95 -6.20
C PRO A 69 14.93 18.95 -6.00
N ARG A 70 15.18 19.41 -4.77
CA ARG A 70 16.06 20.54 -4.44
C ARG A 70 17.37 20.63 -5.21
N LYS A 71 18.02 19.48 -5.51
CA LYS A 71 19.32 19.39 -6.19
C LYS A 71 19.27 18.62 -7.52
N ASN A 72 18.13 18.06 -7.86
CA ASN A 72 18.02 17.12 -8.97
C ASN A 72 17.21 17.65 -10.15
N PHE A 73 16.13 18.39 -9.88
CA PHE A 73 15.20 18.92 -10.88
C PHE A 73 14.32 20.03 -10.29
N VAL A 74 13.55 20.71 -11.14
CA VAL A 74 12.60 21.75 -10.74
C VAL A 74 11.16 21.21 -10.86
N LEU A 75 10.33 21.55 -9.87
CA LEU A 75 8.88 21.26 -9.88
C LEU A 75 8.11 22.47 -10.38
N GLY A 76 6.85 22.22 -10.80
CA GLY A 76 5.88 23.25 -11.19
C GLY A 76 5.66 23.37 -12.71
N SER A 77 6.36 22.56 -13.52
CA SER A 77 6.19 22.52 -14.97
C SER A 77 6.11 21.10 -15.51
N GLY A 78 5.57 20.92 -16.72
CA GLY A 78 5.45 19.62 -17.39
C GLY A 78 4.13 18.90 -17.13
N ASN A 79 3.99 17.72 -17.74
CA ASN A 79 2.76 16.93 -17.75
C ASN A 79 2.79 15.72 -16.80
N ASN A 80 3.93 15.46 -16.19
CA ASN A 80 4.09 14.34 -15.28
C ASN A 80 3.80 14.75 -13.83
N TYR A 81 3.45 13.76 -13.00
CA TYR A 81 3.10 13.99 -11.60
C TYR A 81 4.23 13.54 -10.66
N TYR A 82 4.54 14.40 -9.72
CA TYR A 82 5.43 14.12 -8.61
C TYR A 82 4.58 13.90 -7.35
N VAL A 83 4.43 12.61 -6.99
CA VAL A 83 3.55 12.17 -5.90
C VAL A 83 4.26 12.28 -4.57
N THR A 84 3.67 13.04 -3.66
CA THR A 84 4.14 13.18 -2.27
C THR A 84 3.16 12.51 -1.32
N ILE A 85 3.53 12.40 -0.04
CA ILE A 85 2.65 11.87 1.00
C ILE A 85 1.31 12.61 1.10
N ARG A 86 1.27 13.91 0.75
CA ARG A 86 0.04 14.71 0.77
C ARG A 86 -0.97 14.27 -0.28
N SER A 87 -0.49 13.73 -1.37
CA SER A 87 -1.32 13.22 -2.47
C SER A 87 -1.83 11.80 -2.22
N LEU A 88 -1.30 11.08 -1.22
CA LEU A 88 -1.77 9.74 -0.87
C LEU A 88 -2.98 9.85 0.06
N VAL A 89 -4.17 9.56 -0.45
CA VAL A 89 -5.46 9.68 0.28
C VAL A 89 -6.18 8.32 0.27
N GLY A 90 -6.23 7.67 1.44
CA GLY A 90 -6.80 6.32 1.53
C GLY A 90 -6.08 5.34 0.59
N THR A 91 -6.81 4.78 -0.36
CA THR A 91 -6.32 3.86 -1.40
C THR A 91 -6.12 4.52 -2.76
N THR A 92 -6.11 5.86 -2.83
CA THR A 92 -6.00 6.62 -4.07
C THR A 92 -4.85 7.63 -4.05
N ILE A 93 -4.53 8.16 -5.22
CA ILE A 93 -3.69 9.34 -5.39
C ILE A 93 -4.60 10.51 -5.77
N ASP A 94 -4.56 11.58 -5.00
CA ASP A 94 -5.16 12.87 -5.38
C ASP A 94 -4.25 13.58 -6.38
N TRP A 95 -4.51 13.36 -7.65
CA TRP A 95 -3.74 13.93 -8.76
C TRP A 95 -3.75 15.45 -8.81
N ASN A 96 -4.81 16.08 -8.32
CA ASN A 96 -4.93 17.54 -8.27
C ASN A 96 -3.98 18.16 -7.22
N ASN A 97 -3.61 17.39 -6.22
CA ASN A 97 -2.68 17.78 -5.15
C ASN A 97 -1.24 17.27 -5.38
N CYS A 98 -0.92 16.85 -6.61
CA CYS A 98 0.42 16.46 -6.99
C CYS A 98 1.15 17.66 -7.62
N ASP A 99 2.42 17.80 -7.28
CA ASP A 99 3.31 18.70 -8.01
C ASP A 99 3.54 18.18 -9.45
N ARG A 100 3.92 19.09 -10.37
CA ARG A 100 4.22 18.74 -11.76
C ARG A 100 5.73 18.69 -11.98
N CYS A 101 6.14 17.82 -12.89
CA CYS A 101 7.52 17.75 -13.35
C CYS A 101 7.59 17.46 -14.86
N ASP A 102 8.70 17.81 -15.47
CA ASP A 102 8.96 17.54 -16.88
C ASP A 102 9.47 16.11 -17.11
N ASP A 103 9.67 15.74 -18.37
CA ASP A 103 10.11 14.39 -18.77
C ASP A 103 11.54 14.09 -18.31
N GLU A 104 12.42 15.10 -18.23
CA GLU A 104 13.79 14.93 -17.75
C GLU A 104 13.78 14.60 -16.26
N ALA A 105 13.01 15.32 -15.45
CA ALA A 105 12.82 15.06 -14.04
C ALA A 105 12.23 13.65 -13.79
N LEU A 106 11.16 13.29 -14.52
CA LEU A 106 10.57 11.97 -14.41
C LEU A 106 11.59 10.86 -14.74
N SER A 107 12.38 11.04 -15.82
CA SER A 107 13.43 10.09 -16.20
C SER A 107 14.48 9.92 -15.11
N LYS A 108 14.92 11.03 -14.48
CA LYS A 108 15.85 10.98 -13.33
C LYS A 108 15.26 10.21 -12.14
N ILE A 109 13.97 10.42 -11.81
CA ILE A 109 13.33 9.70 -10.71
C ILE A 109 13.18 8.23 -11.07
N ASN A 110 12.77 7.92 -12.30
CA ASN A 110 12.61 6.55 -12.79
C ASN A 110 13.93 5.76 -12.76
N SER A 111 15.07 6.38 -13.02
CA SER A 111 16.37 5.70 -12.93
C SER A 111 16.67 5.18 -11.53
N ARG A 112 16.06 5.73 -10.49
CA ARG A 112 16.20 5.32 -9.10
C ARG A 112 15.09 4.37 -8.64
N SER A 113 13.83 4.76 -8.76
CA SER A 113 12.71 4.03 -8.16
C SER A 113 12.12 2.96 -9.06
N GLN A 114 12.06 3.16 -10.38
CA GLN A 114 11.58 2.17 -11.36
C GLN A 114 10.28 1.50 -10.93
N LEU A 115 9.23 2.32 -10.76
CA LEU A 115 7.91 1.81 -10.36
C LEU A 115 7.40 0.74 -11.35
N GLN A 116 6.74 -0.28 -10.83
CA GLN A 116 6.12 -1.35 -11.61
C GLN A 116 4.75 -1.72 -11.01
N ILE A 117 3.93 -2.36 -11.83
CA ILE A 117 2.71 -3.01 -11.33
C ILE A 117 3.09 -4.02 -10.23
N GLY A 118 2.36 -3.98 -9.13
CA GLY A 118 2.62 -4.83 -7.97
C GLY A 118 3.46 -4.16 -6.87
N ASP A 119 4.15 -3.06 -7.18
CA ASP A 119 4.86 -2.29 -6.16
C ASP A 119 3.87 -1.62 -5.18
N ILE A 120 4.32 -1.43 -3.96
CA ILE A 120 3.56 -0.76 -2.91
C ILE A 120 4.34 0.49 -2.48
N ILE A 121 3.69 1.63 -2.57
CA ILE A 121 4.20 2.87 -1.99
C ILE A 121 3.91 2.84 -0.49
N PHE A 122 4.91 3.19 0.31
CA PHE A 122 4.82 3.26 1.76
C PHE A 122 5.41 4.57 2.25
N SER A 123 4.64 5.41 2.91
CA SER A 123 5.12 6.70 3.39
C SER A 123 6.09 6.54 4.56
N ALA A 124 7.23 7.21 4.48
CA ALA A 124 8.36 7.05 5.40
C ALA A 124 8.72 8.33 6.16
N ILE A 125 8.22 9.50 5.76
CA ILE A 125 8.50 10.80 6.42
C ILE A 125 7.19 11.53 6.68
N GLY A 126 7.04 12.05 7.89
CA GLY A 126 5.81 12.75 8.34
C GLY A 126 4.76 11.76 8.86
N THR A 127 3.71 11.52 8.13
CA THR A 127 2.74 10.45 8.44
C THR A 127 3.29 9.12 7.94
N ILE A 128 3.74 8.27 8.86
CA ILE A 128 4.30 6.95 8.53
C ILE A 128 3.16 5.98 8.18
N GLY A 129 3.41 5.09 7.20
CA GLY A 129 2.56 3.94 6.96
C GLY A 129 1.37 4.16 6.01
N ARG A 130 1.19 5.35 5.40
CA ARG A 130 0.25 5.47 4.28
C ARG A 130 0.73 4.57 3.14
N THR A 131 -0.19 3.82 2.54
CA THR A 131 0.14 2.87 1.47
C THR A 131 -0.68 3.15 0.21
N TYR A 132 -0.05 2.92 -0.94
CA TYR A 132 -0.74 2.87 -2.23
C TYR A 132 -0.26 1.65 -3.01
N TYR A 133 -1.19 0.86 -3.53
CA TYR A 133 -0.91 -0.34 -4.31
C TYR A 133 -0.97 -0.01 -5.80
N ILE A 134 0.13 -0.21 -6.52
CA ILE A 134 0.23 0.06 -7.96
C ILE A 134 -0.39 -1.11 -8.71
N LEU A 135 -1.60 -0.93 -9.21
CA LEU A 135 -2.36 -1.94 -9.98
C LEU A 135 -2.40 -1.65 -11.49
N GLU A 136 -1.84 -0.53 -11.92
CA GLU A 136 -1.71 -0.14 -13.34
C GLU A 136 -0.31 0.38 -13.63
N GLU A 137 0.08 0.34 -14.90
CA GLU A 137 1.40 0.81 -15.34
C GLU A 137 1.61 2.28 -14.99
N PRO A 138 2.66 2.63 -14.23
CA PRO A 138 2.97 4.00 -13.86
C PRO A 138 3.67 4.73 -15.00
N THR A 139 2.91 5.34 -15.91
CA THR A 139 3.46 5.92 -17.16
C THR A 139 4.01 7.33 -16.98
N ASN A 140 3.28 8.19 -16.26
CA ASN A 140 3.54 9.64 -16.19
C ASN A 140 3.62 10.17 -14.76
N TRP A 141 4.09 9.34 -13.83
CA TRP A 141 4.23 9.75 -12.44
C TRP A 141 5.31 8.94 -11.71
N ASN A 142 5.84 9.53 -10.65
CA ASN A 142 6.68 8.84 -9.70
C ASN A 142 6.60 9.51 -8.32
N ILE A 143 7.24 8.91 -7.31
CA ILE A 143 7.16 9.31 -5.91
C ILE A 143 8.31 10.22 -5.48
N SER A 144 8.05 10.98 -4.42
CA SER A 144 9.06 11.76 -3.71
C SER A 144 9.96 10.87 -2.84
N GLU A 145 11.04 11.46 -2.34
CA GLU A 145 11.95 10.85 -1.37
C GLU A 145 11.30 10.54 -0.02
N THR A 146 10.11 11.08 0.24
CA THR A 146 9.38 10.89 1.51
C THR A 146 8.65 9.57 1.61
N SER A 147 8.64 8.79 0.54
CA SER A 147 8.00 7.48 0.47
C SER A 147 8.95 6.42 -0.07
N PHE A 148 8.79 5.20 0.42
CA PHE A 148 9.43 4.02 -0.14
C PHE A 148 8.58 3.41 -1.25
N THR A 149 9.24 2.81 -2.23
CA THR A 149 8.68 1.80 -3.13
C THR A 149 9.12 0.45 -2.61
N LEU A 150 8.16 -0.40 -2.28
CA LEU A 150 8.38 -1.75 -1.79
C LEU A 150 7.92 -2.75 -2.84
N ARG A 151 8.81 -3.62 -3.26
CA ARG A 151 8.51 -4.74 -4.15
C ARG A 151 8.63 -6.03 -3.38
N ALA A 152 7.61 -6.87 -3.43
CA ALA A 152 7.65 -8.18 -2.83
C ALA A 152 8.71 -9.08 -3.46
N LYS A 153 9.25 -10.07 -2.73
CA LYS A 153 10.02 -11.16 -3.31
C LYS A 153 9.14 -11.97 -4.26
N GLU A 154 9.74 -12.63 -5.24
CA GLU A 154 9.06 -13.40 -6.28
C GLU A 154 8.12 -14.48 -5.73
N ASN A 155 8.46 -15.09 -4.60
CA ASN A 155 7.64 -16.10 -3.93
C ASN A 155 6.57 -15.54 -3.00
N VAL A 156 6.46 -14.21 -2.87
CA VAL A 156 5.50 -13.49 -2.00
C VAL A 156 4.43 -12.83 -2.87
N PRO A 157 3.16 -13.24 -2.79
CA PRO A 157 2.09 -12.61 -3.54
C PRO A 157 1.91 -11.13 -3.15
N ASN A 158 1.83 -10.23 -4.14
CA ASN A 158 1.69 -8.80 -3.91
C ASN A 158 0.44 -8.43 -3.09
N ASP A 159 -0.69 -9.12 -3.33
CA ASP A 159 -1.93 -8.88 -2.59
C ASP A 159 -1.80 -9.26 -1.10
N PHE A 160 -1.07 -10.34 -0.78
CA PHE A 160 -0.71 -10.67 0.59
C PHE A 160 0.22 -9.62 1.19
N PHE A 161 1.28 -9.24 0.47
CA PHE A 161 2.26 -8.25 0.92
C PHE A 161 1.61 -6.89 1.21
N TYR A 162 0.66 -6.46 0.36
CA TYR A 162 -0.13 -5.25 0.59
C TYR A 162 -0.97 -5.35 1.86
N GLY A 163 -1.68 -6.45 2.08
CA GLY A 163 -2.45 -6.69 3.31
C GLY A 163 -1.56 -6.68 4.55
N MET A 164 -0.39 -7.32 4.48
CA MET A 164 0.60 -7.37 5.56
C MET A 164 1.08 -5.96 5.94
N LEU A 165 1.48 -5.13 4.97
CA LEU A 165 1.94 -3.76 5.23
C LEU A 165 0.85 -2.87 5.86
N ARG A 166 -0.42 -3.18 5.63
CA ARG A 166 -1.58 -2.47 6.20
C ARG A 166 -2.04 -3.05 7.54
N SER A 167 -1.47 -4.17 7.98
CA SER A 167 -1.83 -4.75 9.28
C SER A 167 -1.48 -3.82 10.43
N ASN A 168 -2.29 -3.84 11.49
CA ASN A 168 -2.03 -3.04 12.69
C ASN A 168 -0.65 -3.30 13.28
N GLU A 169 -0.18 -4.55 13.21
CA GLU A 169 1.13 -4.94 13.73
C GLU A 169 2.26 -4.19 13.02
N ILE A 170 2.30 -4.25 11.68
CA ILE A 170 3.33 -3.56 10.89
C ILE A 170 3.20 -2.03 11.04
N GLN A 171 1.99 -1.49 11.02
CA GLN A 171 1.77 -0.06 11.17
C GLN A 171 2.29 0.46 12.52
N ILE A 172 1.99 -0.22 13.62
CA ILE A 172 2.47 0.15 14.96
C ILE A 172 3.98 0.00 15.07
N LYS A 173 4.54 -1.11 14.55
CA LYS A 173 6.00 -1.34 14.57
C LYS A 173 6.75 -0.31 13.74
N ALA A 174 6.27 0.02 12.55
CA ALA A 174 6.86 1.04 11.68
C ALA A 174 6.79 2.43 12.33
N ASP A 175 5.65 2.78 12.92
CA ASP A 175 5.51 4.04 13.63
C ASP A 175 6.48 4.12 14.82
N LYS A 176 6.62 3.08 15.63
CA LYS A 176 7.57 3.02 16.74
C LYS A 176 9.04 3.08 16.30
N ALA A 177 9.36 2.51 15.15
CA ALA A 177 10.72 2.51 14.60
C ALA A 177 11.12 3.85 13.96
N ALA A 178 10.14 4.72 13.67
CA ALA A 178 10.41 6.04 13.13
C ALA A 178 11.01 6.98 14.18
N MET A 179 12.06 7.71 13.79
CA MET A 179 12.79 8.66 14.63
C MET A 179 12.35 10.10 14.36
N GLY A 180 12.66 11.01 15.28
CA GLY A 180 12.36 12.43 15.19
C GLY A 180 11.13 12.85 15.98
N SER A 181 11.20 14.03 16.63
CA SER A 181 10.13 14.57 17.46
C SER A 181 9.15 15.45 16.67
N THR A 182 9.67 16.29 15.78
CA THR A 182 8.86 17.23 14.98
C THR A 182 8.50 16.65 13.62
N LEU A 183 9.46 16.06 12.95
CA LEU A 183 9.28 15.36 11.67
C LEU A 183 9.74 13.92 11.83
N ARG A 184 8.80 13.01 11.89
CA ARG A 184 9.09 11.58 12.01
C ARG A 184 9.64 11.04 10.71
N CYS A 185 10.70 10.25 10.80
CA CYS A 185 11.36 9.63 9.67
C CYS A 185 11.64 8.15 9.96
N LEU A 186 11.12 7.28 9.13
CA LEU A 186 11.45 5.87 9.11
C LEU A 186 12.55 5.64 8.07
N VAL A 187 13.62 4.95 8.46
CA VAL A 187 14.67 4.56 7.52
C VAL A 187 14.46 3.14 7.00
N MET A 188 15.00 2.84 5.82
CA MET A 188 14.78 1.55 5.14
C MET A 188 15.23 0.38 5.99
N ASP A 189 16.41 0.46 6.61
CA ASP A 189 16.96 -0.61 7.45
C ASP A 189 16.07 -0.88 8.67
N SER A 190 15.51 0.18 9.28
CA SER A 190 14.58 0.02 10.40
C SER A 190 13.28 -0.67 9.99
N LEU A 191 12.75 -0.35 8.80
CA LEU A 191 11.58 -1.05 8.27
C LEU A 191 11.90 -2.52 7.98
N CYS A 192 13.02 -2.79 7.31
CA CYS A 192 13.42 -4.16 6.95
C CYS A 192 13.71 -5.04 8.18
N SER A 193 14.20 -4.46 9.28
CA SER A 193 14.55 -5.19 10.52
C SER A 193 13.38 -5.42 11.46
N LEU A 194 12.16 -4.98 11.14
CA LEU A 194 10.98 -5.24 11.97
C LEU A 194 10.76 -6.74 12.13
N GLN A 195 10.74 -7.19 13.39
CA GLN A 195 10.46 -8.59 13.70
C GLN A 195 9.05 -8.97 13.25
N TYR A 196 8.93 -10.07 12.56
CA TYR A 196 7.67 -10.54 12.02
C TYR A 196 7.59 -12.08 12.04
N ILE A 197 6.43 -12.62 11.75
CA ILE A 197 6.19 -14.06 11.67
C ILE A 197 6.49 -14.57 10.25
N GLU A 198 7.15 -15.72 10.13
CA GLU A 198 7.35 -16.38 8.85
C GLU A 198 6.10 -17.17 8.46
N ILE A 199 5.38 -16.65 7.45
CA ILE A 199 4.13 -17.25 6.97
C ILE A 199 4.44 -18.20 5.81
N PRO A 200 3.96 -19.47 5.86
CA PRO A 200 4.18 -20.42 4.77
C PRO A 200 3.66 -19.93 3.42
N SER A 201 4.43 -20.17 2.35
CA SER A 201 4.12 -19.66 1.00
C SER A 201 2.73 -20.08 0.50
N TYR A 202 2.29 -21.31 0.80
CA TYR A 202 0.96 -21.78 0.42
C TYR A 202 -0.16 -20.96 1.08
N MET A 203 0.04 -20.57 2.35
CA MET A 203 -0.92 -19.77 3.11
C MET A 203 -1.01 -18.34 2.56
N MET A 204 0.15 -17.74 2.21
CA MET A 204 0.19 -16.43 1.55
C MET A 204 -0.58 -16.45 0.22
N LYS A 205 -0.41 -17.51 -0.58
CA LYS A 205 -1.11 -17.68 -1.86
C LYS A 205 -2.62 -17.86 -1.67
N LEU A 206 -3.02 -18.66 -0.68
CA LEU A 206 -4.43 -18.90 -0.37
C LEU A 206 -5.12 -17.60 0.08
N PHE A 207 -4.47 -16.84 0.96
CA PHE A 207 -4.95 -15.52 1.38
C PHE A 207 -5.06 -14.55 0.19
N ALA A 208 -3.99 -14.44 -0.60
CA ALA A 208 -3.95 -13.55 -1.76
C ALA A 208 -5.10 -13.84 -2.73
N ALA A 209 -5.42 -15.10 -2.98
CA ALA A 209 -6.54 -15.49 -3.83
C ALA A 209 -7.90 -14.99 -3.28
N LYS A 210 -8.05 -14.90 -1.95
CA LYS A 210 -9.28 -14.40 -1.31
C LYS A 210 -9.40 -12.87 -1.38
N VAL A 211 -8.30 -12.13 -1.20
CA VAL A 211 -8.33 -10.66 -1.12
C VAL A 211 -8.11 -9.96 -2.47
N SER A 212 -7.50 -10.62 -3.44
CA SER A 212 -7.25 -10.05 -4.78
C SER A 212 -8.50 -9.48 -5.44
N PRO A 213 -9.66 -10.17 -5.45
CA PRO A 213 -10.89 -9.60 -6.00
C PRO A 213 -11.34 -8.32 -5.29
N LEU A 214 -11.12 -8.22 -3.97
CA LEU A 214 -11.50 -7.04 -3.17
C LEU A 214 -10.63 -5.83 -3.56
N TYR A 215 -9.31 -5.98 -3.62
CA TYR A 215 -8.41 -4.89 -4.00
C TYR A 215 -8.62 -4.42 -5.44
N ARG A 216 -8.87 -5.35 -6.37
CA ARG A 216 -9.19 -5.00 -7.75
C ARG A 216 -10.54 -4.30 -7.88
N GLN A 217 -11.53 -4.67 -7.04
CA GLN A 217 -12.81 -3.97 -7.02
C GLN A 217 -12.67 -2.55 -6.46
N ILE A 218 -11.92 -2.37 -5.36
CA ILE A 218 -11.61 -1.04 -4.80
C ILE A 218 -10.94 -0.17 -5.88
N HIS A 219 -9.96 -0.71 -6.60
CA HIS A 219 -9.27 0.02 -7.65
C HIS A 219 -10.22 0.45 -8.77
N ARG A 220 -11.08 -0.45 -9.26
CA ARG A 220 -12.11 -0.13 -10.28
C ARG A 220 -13.06 0.96 -9.80
N ASN A 221 -13.57 0.83 -8.58
CA ASN A 221 -14.46 1.83 -8.00
C ASN A 221 -13.79 3.21 -7.89
N ASN A 222 -12.52 3.25 -7.49
CA ASN A 222 -11.75 4.50 -7.41
C ASN A 222 -11.58 5.17 -8.77
N LYS A 223 -11.35 4.39 -9.83
CA LYS A 223 -11.30 4.92 -11.21
C LYS A 223 -12.64 5.49 -11.64
N GLU A 224 -13.72 4.77 -11.41
CA GLU A 224 -15.08 5.22 -11.73
C GLU A 224 -15.44 6.49 -10.96
N ILE A 225 -15.11 6.56 -9.67
CA ILE A 225 -15.31 7.78 -8.85
C ILE A 225 -14.53 8.96 -9.44
N ALA A 226 -13.26 8.75 -9.82
CA ALA A 226 -12.44 9.80 -10.41
C ALA A 226 -13.03 10.32 -11.73
N GLU A 227 -13.49 9.42 -12.60
CA GLU A 227 -14.11 9.77 -13.88
C GLU A 227 -15.45 10.51 -13.69
N LEU A 228 -16.33 10.00 -12.84
CA LEU A 228 -17.60 10.64 -12.51
C LEU A 228 -17.40 12.02 -11.85
N THR A 229 -16.38 12.15 -11.00
CA THR A 229 -16.02 13.44 -10.38
C THR A 229 -15.59 14.44 -11.45
N LYS A 230 -14.75 14.03 -12.39
CA LYS A 230 -14.33 14.87 -13.52
C LYS A 230 -15.51 15.31 -14.36
N GLN A 231 -16.39 14.38 -14.74
CA GLN A 231 -17.60 14.68 -15.52
C GLN A 231 -18.51 15.68 -14.77
N ARG A 232 -18.72 15.48 -13.48
CA ARG A 232 -19.48 16.42 -12.65
C ARG A 232 -18.87 17.82 -12.68
N ASP A 233 -17.56 17.93 -12.50
CA ASP A 233 -16.86 19.21 -12.42
C ASP A 233 -16.84 19.94 -13.77
N GLU A 234 -16.86 19.21 -14.88
CA GLU A 234 -17.01 19.76 -16.23
C GLU A 234 -18.44 20.21 -16.53
N LEU A 235 -19.46 19.46 -16.09
CA LEU A 235 -20.87 19.76 -16.41
C LEU A 235 -21.47 20.81 -15.49
N LEU A 236 -21.09 20.86 -14.21
CA LEU A 236 -21.68 21.75 -13.22
C LEU A 236 -21.63 23.23 -13.62
N PRO A 237 -20.51 23.80 -14.13
CA PRO A 237 -20.46 25.17 -14.61
C PRO A 237 -21.37 25.42 -15.81
N LEU A 238 -21.53 24.46 -16.73
CA LEU A 238 -22.40 24.57 -17.90
C LEU A 238 -23.87 24.60 -17.50
N LEU A 239 -24.29 23.82 -16.54
CA LEU A 239 -25.64 23.82 -15.96
C LEU A 239 -25.92 25.15 -15.23
N MET A 240 -24.97 25.62 -14.41
CA MET A 240 -25.12 26.91 -13.69
C MET A 240 -25.21 28.12 -14.62
N ASN A 241 -24.56 28.08 -15.76
CA ASN A 241 -24.58 29.14 -16.76
C ASN A 241 -25.75 29.03 -17.78
N GLY A 242 -26.63 28.03 -17.61
CA GLY A 242 -27.74 27.79 -18.55
C GLY A 242 -27.31 27.34 -19.95
N GLN A 243 -26.07 26.86 -20.10
CA GLN A 243 -25.51 26.37 -21.39
C GLN A 243 -25.83 24.86 -21.61
N ALA A 244 -26.33 24.18 -20.59
CA ALA A 244 -26.84 22.82 -20.67
C ALA A 244 -28.14 22.71 -19.84
N SER A 245 -29.03 21.83 -20.23
CA SER A 245 -30.26 21.51 -19.48
C SER A 245 -30.34 20.02 -19.23
N VAL A 246 -30.91 19.62 -18.09
CA VAL A 246 -31.23 18.22 -17.79
C VAL A 246 -32.63 17.96 -18.32
N ASN A 247 -32.78 17.12 -19.34
CA ASN A 247 -34.09 16.65 -19.77
C ASN A 247 -34.61 15.67 -18.70
N SER A 248 -35.71 16.04 -18.03
CA SER A 248 -36.46 15.12 -17.16
C SER A 248 -37.42 14.33 -18.07
N ASP A 249 -37.11 13.09 -18.39
CA ASP A 249 -38.05 12.14 -18.94
C ASP A 249 -38.85 11.49 -17.81
#